data_16928d3c4beffc49cbd7939475aa6fab
#
_entry.id   16928d3c4beffc49cbd7939475aa6fab
#
_cell.length_a   1.000
_cell.length_b   1.000
_cell.length_c   1.000
_cell.angle_alpha   90.00
_cell.angle_beta   90.00
_cell.angle_gamma   90.00
#
_symmetry.space_group_name_H-M   'P 1'
#
loop_
_entity.id
_entity.type
_entity.pdbx_description
1 polymer ?
#
loop_
_entity_poly.entity_id
_entity_poly.type
_entity_poly.pdbx_seq_one_letter_code
_entity_poly.pdbx_strand_id
1 'polypeptide(L)'
;MLRFLLAITLGAVAGEAAAGCNKELLNVEGWSAKSAAEFRVKVSIDLRSTAPKPIRIIEALVYFRDALDGEIGSLPVERDAHIPVGGSYTRVMKSAPAHFDRLLKLRKQDVQTHVCVFAVLYEDGTKEIF
;
A
#
# COMPACT_ATOMS: atom_id res chain seq x y z
N MET A 1 50.23 37.41 -14.59
CA MET A 1 49.97 35.97 -14.76
C MET A 1 48.68 35.62 -14.11
N LEU A 2 47.65 35.41 -14.90
CA LEU A 2 46.31 35.08 -14.41
C LEU A 2 46.18 33.55 -14.44
N ARG A 3 46.04 32.93 -13.30
CA ARG A 3 45.70 31.50 -13.21
C ARG A 3 44.22 31.36 -13.07
N PHE A 4 43.56 30.92 -14.12
CA PHE A 4 42.19 30.49 -14.06
C PHE A 4 42.09 29.15 -13.35
N LEU A 5 41.55 29.15 -12.16
CA LEU A 5 41.09 27.94 -11.50
C LEU A 5 39.72 27.57 -12.07
N LEU A 6 39.71 26.53 -12.86
CA LEU A 6 38.48 25.93 -13.35
C LEU A 6 37.87 25.13 -12.19
N ALA A 7 36.84 25.67 -11.55
CA ALA A 7 36.07 24.94 -10.58
C ALA A 7 35.12 24.02 -11.35
N ILE A 8 35.47 22.75 -11.40
CA ILE A 8 34.56 21.70 -11.87
C ILE A 8 33.57 21.44 -10.74
N THR A 9 32.39 22.02 -10.83
CA THR A 9 31.29 21.60 -9.99
C THR A 9 30.79 20.26 -10.51
N LEU A 10 31.17 19.18 -9.85
CA LEU A 10 30.48 17.92 -10.02
C LEU A 10 29.05 18.13 -9.50
N GLY A 11 28.14 18.27 -10.41
CA GLY A 11 26.73 18.17 -10.10
C GLY A 11 26.47 16.76 -9.57
N ALA A 12 26.15 16.64 -8.29
CA ALA A 12 25.65 15.41 -7.76
C ALA A 12 24.33 15.14 -8.47
N VAL A 13 24.35 14.15 -9.35
CA VAL A 13 23.11 13.56 -9.85
C VAL A 13 22.45 12.97 -8.62
N ALA A 14 21.38 13.62 -8.14
CA ALA A 14 20.53 13.02 -7.15
C ALA A 14 20.06 11.69 -7.72
N GLY A 15 20.60 10.62 -7.20
CA GLY A 15 20.30 9.30 -7.65
C GLY A 15 18.83 9.03 -7.51
N GLU A 16 18.42 8.18 -8.29
CA GLU A 16 17.45 7.15 -8.14
C GLU A 16 16.27 7.48 -7.25
N ALA A 17 15.14 7.67 -7.86
CA ALA A 17 13.91 7.36 -7.19
C ALA A 17 14.03 5.90 -6.72
N ALA A 18 14.33 5.68 -5.46
CA ALA A 18 14.22 4.37 -4.88
C ALA A 18 12.84 3.85 -5.25
N ALA A 19 12.79 2.62 -5.80
CA ALA A 19 11.54 1.96 -6.05
C ALA A 19 10.79 1.91 -4.73
N GLY A 20 9.90 2.87 -4.55
CA GLY A 20 9.14 3.06 -3.33
C GLY A 20 7.66 2.87 -3.59
N CYS A 21 6.90 3.11 -2.57
CA CYS A 21 5.46 3.18 -2.66
C CYS A 21 4.97 4.37 -1.85
N ASN A 22 3.80 4.86 -2.21
CA ASN A 22 3.12 5.87 -1.42
C ASN A 22 2.33 5.17 -0.31
N LYS A 23 2.67 5.44 0.95
CA LYS A 23 2.02 4.87 2.14
C LYS A 23 0.91 5.75 2.69
N GLU A 24 0.67 6.91 2.11
CA GLU A 24 -0.28 7.90 2.60
C GLU A 24 -1.53 8.01 1.75
N LEU A 25 -1.49 7.55 0.50
CA LEU A 25 -2.59 7.70 -0.45
C LEU A 25 -3.85 6.95 -0.03
N LEU A 26 -3.69 5.75 0.53
CA LEU A 26 -4.76 4.95 1.12
C LEU A 26 -4.43 4.65 2.57
N ASN A 27 -5.41 4.81 3.45
CA ASN A 27 -5.31 4.46 4.86
C ASN A 27 -6.16 3.25 5.17
N VAL A 28 -5.66 2.36 6.03
CA VAL A 28 -6.47 1.27 6.58
C VAL A 28 -7.29 1.82 7.73
N GLU A 29 -8.62 1.81 7.60
CA GLU A 29 -9.53 2.22 8.67
C GLU A 29 -9.89 1.08 9.60
N GLY A 30 -9.86 -0.15 9.10
CA GLY A 30 -10.15 -1.32 9.89
C GLY A 30 -9.89 -2.58 9.08
N TRP A 31 -9.82 -3.69 9.79
CA TRP A 31 -9.72 -5.00 9.19
C TRP A 31 -10.39 -6.03 10.09
N SER A 32 -10.78 -7.16 9.51
CA SER A 32 -11.27 -8.32 10.24
C SER A 32 -10.79 -9.60 9.56
N ALA A 33 -10.69 -10.65 10.35
CA ALA A 33 -10.34 -11.97 9.85
C ALA A 33 -11.24 -13.01 10.50
N LYS A 34 -11.68 -13.99 9.72
CA LYS A 34 -12.52 -15.10 10.16
C LYS A 34 -12.06 -16.40 9.54
N SER A 35 -12.21 -17.50 10.26
CA SER A 35 -12.01 -18.82 9.70
C SER A 35 -12.98 -19.08 8.54
N ALA A 36 -12.46 -19.65 7.48
CA ALA A 36 -13.21 -20.10 6.33
C ALA A 36 -13.01 -21.59 6.10
N ALA A 37 -13.74 -22.18 5.15
CA ALA A 37 -13.61 -23.60 4.84
C ALA A 37 -12.18 -23.96 4.36
N GLU A 38 -11.80 -25.22 4.55
CA GLU A 38 -10.55 -25.81 4.04
C GLU A 38 -9.26 -25.11 4.56
N PHE A 39 -9.25 -24.75 5.85
CA PHE A 39 -8.10 -24.07 6.47
C PHE A 39 -7.76 -22.71 5.87
N ARG A 40 -8.71 -22.08 5.19
CA ARG A 40 -8.57 -20.75 4.65
C ARG A 40 -9.04 -19.70 5.64
N VAL A 41 -8.66 -18.47 5.39
CA VAL A 41 -9.02 -17.31 6.21
C VAL A 41 -9.73 -16.28 5.33
N LYS A 42 -10.88 -15.80 5.79
CA LYS A 42 -11.54 -14.67 5.15
C LYS A 42 -11.00 -13.39 5.78
N VAL A 43 -10.41 -12.52 4.98
CA VAL A 43 -9.87 -11.24 5.42
C VAL A 43 -10.66 -10.11 4.77
N SER A 44 -11.09 -9.16 5.58
CA SER A 44 -11.80 -7.96 5.13
C SER A 44 -11.00 -6.72 5.56
N ILE A 45 -10.81 -5.78 4.65
CA ILE A 45 -10.02 -4.57 4.91
C ILE A 45 -10.80 -3.37 4.42
N ASP A 46 -10.97 -2.37 5.28
CA ASP A 46 -11.59 -1.10 4.93
C ASP A 46 -10.50 -0.06 4.69
N LEU A 47 -10.50 0.52 3.50
CA LEU A 47 -9.55 1.52 3.06
C LEU A 47 -10.25 2.85 2.81
N ARG A 48 -9.56 3.95 3.10
CA ARG A 48 -10.00 5.31 2.76
C ARG A 48 -8.97 5.99 1.89
N SER A 49 -9.44 6.65 0.83
CA SER A 49 -8.58 7.43 -0.06
C SER A 49 -8.33 8.83 0.51
N THR A 50 -7.06 9.24 0.47
CA THR A 50 -6.63 10.63 0.65
C THR A 50 -6.23 11.28 -0.66
N ALA A 51 -6.42 10.58 -1.78
CA ALA A 51 -6.07 11.08 -3.10
C ALA A 51 -6.90 12.34 -3.45
N PRO A 52 -6.30 13.31 -4.17
CA PRO A 52 -6.99 14.54 -4.55
C PRO A 52 -8.01 14.36 -5.68
N LYS A 53 -8.00 13.20 -6.31
CA LYS A 53 -8.85 12.86 -7.46
C LYS A 53 -9.43 11.46 -7.30
N PRO A 54 -10.57 11.16 -7.94
CA PRO A 54 -11.10 9.80 -7.95
C PRO A 54 -10.14 8.83 -8.63
N ILE A 55 -9.94 7.67 -8.02
CA ILE A 55 -9.07 6.61 -8.52
C ILE A 55 -9.88 5.68 -9.42
N ARG A 56 -9.32 5.33 -10.57
CA ARG A 56 -9.92 4.41 -11.54
C ARG A 56 -9.21 3.07 -11.61
N ILE A 57 -7.89 3.08 -11.60
CA ILE A 57 -7.04 1.88 -11.56
C ILE A 57 -5.96 2.10 -10.52
N ILE A 58 -5.66 1.07 -9.76
CA ILE A 58 -4.64 1.14 -8.71
C ILE A 58 -3.79 -0.11 -8.67
N GLU A 59 -2.51 0.07 -8.41
CA GLU A 59 -1.59 -1.00 -8.09
C GLU A 59 -1.09 -0.80 -6.67
N ALA A 60 -1.56 -1.64 -5.75
CA ALA A 60 -1.29 -1.50 -4.33
C ALA A 60 -1.34 -2.83 -3.60
N LEU A 61 -0.59 -2.90 -2.50
CA LEU A 61 -0.60 -4.03 -1.56
C LEU A 61 -0.94 -3.55 -0.16
N VAL A 62 -1.75 -4.32 0.55
CA VAL A 62 -1.97 -4.14 1.98
C VAL A 62 -1.06 -5.10 2.73
N TYR A 63 -0.24 -4.57 3.62
CA TYR A 63 0.69 -5.36 4.43
C TYR A 63 0.17 -5.52 5.84
N PHE A 64 0.34 -6.73 6.36
CA PHE A 64 0.07 -7.07 7.76
C PHE A 64 1.37 -7.50 8.41
N ARG A 65 1.70 -6.88 9.53
CA ARG A 65 2.87 -7.18 10.34
C ARG A 65 2.48 -7.34 11.80
N ASP A 66 3.24 -8.10 12.55
CA ASP A 66 3.04 -8.16 13.99
C ASP A 66 3.73 -6.98 14.71
N ALA A 67 3.57 -6.89 16.01
CA ALA A 67 4.09 -5.79 16.82
C ALA A 67 5.63 -5.70 16.84
N LEU A 68 6.32 -6.75 16.42
CA LEU A 68 7.79 -6.78 16.27
C LEU A 68 8.24 -6.67 14.81
N ASP A 69 7.38 -6.15 13.94
CA ASP A 69 7.61 -6.04 12.50
C ASP A 69 7.78 -7.38 11.76
N GLY A 70 7.36 -8.47 12.38
CA GLY A 70 7.29 -9.78 11.73
C GLY A 70 6.24 -9.78 10.64
N GLU A 71 6.60 -10.27 9.44
CA GLU A 71 5.66 -10.33 8.33
C GLU A 71 4.59 -11.39 8.59
N ILE A 72 3.33 -10.99 8.47
CA ILE A 72 2.18 -11.90 8.49
C ILE A 72 1.79 -12.24 7.05
N GLY A 73 1.67 -11.25 6.20
CA GLY A 73 1.34 -11.41 4.80
C GLY A 73 0.94 -10.11 4.14
N SER A 74 0.69 -10.17 2.84
CA SER A 74 0.20 -9.04 2.06
C SER A 74 -0.94 -9.47 1.15
N LEU A 75 -1.85 -8.55 0.88
CA LEU A 75 -3.00 -8.75 0.01
C LEU A 75 -3.06 -7.64 -1.04
N PRO A 76 -3.29 -7.96 -2.32
CA PRO A 76 -3.45 -6.93 -3.34
C PRO A 76 -4.80 -6.23 -3.20
N VAL A 77 -4.80 -4.93 -3.45
CA VAL A 77 -6.02 -4.19 -3.75
C VAL A 77 -6.46 -4.54 -5.18
N GLU A 78 -7.75 -4.64 -5.43
CA GLU A 78 -8.23 -4.91 -6.79
C GLU A 78 -7.82 -3.77 -7.72
N ARG A 79 -7.25 -4.11 -8.89
CA ARG A 79 -6.74 -3.11 -9.82
C ARG A 79 -7.81 -2.14 -10.29
N ASP A 80 -9.02 -2.62 -10.53
CA ASP A 80 -10.14 -1.82 -11.03
C ASP A 80 -11.01 -1.24 -9.90
N ALA A 81 -10.44 -1.07 -8.73
CA ALA A 81 -11.13 -0.45 -7.61
C ALA A 81 -11.41 1.03 -7.90
N HIS A 82 -12.69 1.36 -8.01
CA HIS A 82 -13.13 2.75 -8.12
C HIS A 82 -13.27 3.35 -6.74
N ILE A 83 -12.41 4.32 -6.43
CA ILE A 83 -12.39 4.95 -5.11
C ILE A 83 -12.60 6.46 -5.29
N PRO A 84 -13.73 7.01 -4.84
CA PRO A 84 -13.98 8.45 -4.93
C PRO A 84 -13.08 9.23 -4.00
N VAL A 85 -12.97 10.54 -4.21
CA VAL A 85 -12.23 11.45 -3.33
C VAL A 85 -12.78 11.35 -1.92
N GLY A 86 -11.89 11.09 -0.95
CA GLY A 86 -12.29 10.90 0.45
C GLY A 86 -13.18 9.68 0.70
N GLY A 87 -13.34 8.84 -0.31
CA GLY A 87 -14.22 7.68 -0.25
C GLY A 87 -13.56 6.44 0.35
N SER A 88 -14.42 5.49 0.69
CA SER A 88 -14.02 4.21 1.26
C SER A 88 -14.11 3.10 0.23
N TYR A 89 -13.27 2.09 0.42
CA TYR A 89 -13.25 0.88 -0.37
C TYR A 89 -13.01 -0.30 0.55
N THR A 90 -13.84 -1.35 0.43
CA THR A 90 -13.67 -2.57 1.21
C THR A 90 -13.13 -3.68 0.31
N ARG A 91 -11.98 -4.20 0.68
CA ARG A 91 -11.39 -5.37 0.05
C ARG A 91 -11.76 -6.61 0.87
N VAL A 92 -12.44 -7.55 0.24
CA VAL A 92 -12.74 -8.84 0.85
C VAL A 92 -12.01 -9.93 0.10
N MET A 93 -11.15 -10.64 0.79
CA MET A 93 -10.55 -11.87 0.28
C MET A 93 -11.17 -13.06 1.01
N LYS A 94 -12.01 -13.80 0.31
CA LYS A 94 -12.80 -14.91 0.90
C LYS A 94 -11.94 -16.10 1.28
N SER A 95 -10.77 -16.26 0.64
CA SER A 95 -9.92 -17.43 0.76
C SER A 95 -8.45 -17.02 0.74
N ALA A 96 -8.02 -16.29 1.77
CA ALA A 96 -6.62 -15.93 1.94
C ALA A 96 -5.78 -17.18 2.26
N PRO A 97 -4.49 -17.19 1.90
CA PRO A 97 -3.60 -18.29 2.22
C PRO A 97 -3.55 -18.60 3.72
N ALA A 98 -3.19 -19.85 4.06
CA ALA A 98 -3.23 -20.36 5.43
C ALA A 98 -2.35 -19.58 6.41
N HIS A 99 -1.27 -18.94 5.98
CA HIS A 99 -0.41 -18.16 6.86
C HIS A 99 -1.09 -16.93 7.46
N PHE A 100 -2.21 -16.48 6.88
CA PHE A 100 -3.06 -15.43 7.47
C PHE A 100 -3.81 -15.90 8.72
N ASP A 101 -3.71 -17.19 9.10
CA ASP A 101 -4.33 -17.71 10.31
C ASP A 101 -3.81 -17.00 11.57
N ARG A 102 -2.62 -16.44 11.54
CA ARG A 102 -2.10 -15.60 12.62
C ARG A 102 -3.01 -14.44 12.99
N LEU A 103 -3.74 -13.88 12.01
CA LEU A 103 -4.71 -12.81 12.26
C LEU A 103 -5.87 -13.27 13.16
N LEU A 104 -6.17 -14.57 13.20
CA LEU A 104 -7.18 -15.15 14.08
C LEU A 104 -6.71 -15.30 15.52
N LYS A 105 -5.39 -15.37 15.72
CA LYS A 105 -4.76 -15.66 17.01
C LYS A 105 -4.24 -14.42 17.71
N LEU A 106 -3.86 -13.40 16.95
CA LEU A 106 -3.30 -12.16 17.47
C LEU A 106 -4.39 -11.23 17.98
N ARG A 107 -4.05 -10.44 18.99
CA ARG A 107 -4.87 -9.29 19.36
C ARG A 107 -4.79 -8.22 18.26
N LYS A 108 -5.86 -7.50 18.02
CA LYS A 108 -5.87 -6.45 16.99
C LYS A 108 -4.78 -5.40 17.20
N GLN A 109 -4.52 -5.00 18.45
CA GLN A 109 -3.46 -4.04 18.77
C GLN A 109 -2.04 -4.56 18.49
N ASP A 110 -1.87 -5.87 18.33
CA ASP A 110 -0.58 -6.49 18.00
C ASP A 110 -0.39 -6.68 16.49
N VAL A 111 -1.32 -6.20 15.69
CA VAL A 111 -1.26 -6.24 14.22
C VAL A 111 -1.13 -4.84 13.67
N GLN A 112 -0.07 -4.62 12.92
CA GLN A 112 0.17 -3.38 12.18
C GLN A 112 -0.23 -3.56 10.72
N THR A 113 -0.91 -2.58 10.18
CA THR A 113 -1.34 -2.58 8.78
C THR A 113 -0.90 -1.31 8.08
N HIS A 114 -0.49 -1.44 6.83
CA HIS A 114 -0.25 -0.29 5.97
C HIS A 114 -0.49 -0.64 4.51
N VAL A 115 -0.73 0.36 3.69
CA VAL A 115 -0.93 0.19 2.25
C VAL A 115 0.23 0.82 1.51
N CYS A 116 0.86 0.05 0.63
CA CYS A 116 1.81 0.58 -0.34
C CYS A 116 1.13 0.75 -1.69
N VAL A 117 0.98 1.98 -2.15
CA VAL A 117 0.48 2.27 -3.50
C VAL A 117 1.66 2.48 -4.43
N PHE A 118 1.78 1.64 -5.45
CA PHE A 118 2.89 1.71 -6.41
C PHE A 118 2.57 2.59 -7.60
N ALA A 119 1.32 2.59 -8.03
CA ALA A 119 0.85 3.41 -9.15
C ALA A 119 -0.65 3.63 -9.04
N VAL A 120 -1.11 4.72 -9.62
CA VAL A 120 -2.53 5.06 -9.68
C VAL A 120 -2.85 5.76 -10.99
N LEU A 121 -4.00 5.40 -11.58
CA LEU A 121 -4.63 6.10 -12.69
C LEU A 121 -5.90 6.76 -12.16
N TYR A 122 -5.99 8.07 -12.31
CA TYR A 122 -7.16 8.84 -11.91
C TYR A 122 -8.23 8.88 -13.01
N GLU A 123 -9.43 9.25 -12.65
CA GLU A 123 -10.56 9.35 -13.58
C GLU A 123 -10.31 10.34 -14.72
N ASP A 124 -9.53 11.39 -14.51
CA ASP A 124 -9.17 12.38 -15.52
C ASP A 124 -8.08 11.90 -16.51
N GLY A 125 -7.61 10.65 -16.36
CA GLY A 125 -6.59 10.05 -17.21
C GLY A 125 -5.15 10.36 -16.79
N THR A 126 -4.93 11.18 -15.77
CA THR A 126 -3.59 11.39 -15.20
C THR A 126 -3.18 10.20 -14.36
N LYS A 127 -1.89 9.95 -14.27
CA LYS A 127 -1.34 8.83 -13.51
C LYS A 127 -0.11 9.26 -12.72
N GLU A 128 0.11 8.58 -11.61
CA GLU A 128 1.29 8.71 -10.79
C GLU A 128 1.92 7.35 -10.56
N ILE A 129 3.23 7.29 -10.68
CA ILE A 129 4.05 6.11 -10.38
C ILE A 129 5.00 6.53 -9.26
N PHE A 130 5.00 5.76 -8.18
CA PHE A 130 5.76 6.07 -6.96
C PHE A 130 7.06 5.29 -6.86
#